data_60fb1706aae0bf662635b15c045b2ec9
#
_entry.id   60fb1706aae0bf662635b15c045b2ec9
#
_cell.length_a   1.000
_cell.length_b   1.000
_cell.length_c   1.000
_cell.angle_alpha   90.00
_cell.angle_beta   90.00
_cell.angle_gamma   90.00
#
_symmetry.space_group_name_H-M   'P 1'
#
loop_
_entity.id
_entity.type
_entity.pdbx_description
1 polymer ?
#
loop_
_entity_poly.entity_id
_entity_poly.type
_entity_poly.pdbx_seq_one_letter_code
_entity_poly.pdbx_strand_id
1 'polypeptide(L)'
;MKIAIISDIHGNLEALKATFEDIKKKQVDKIICLGDTIAKGTHPKECIRLIKEKCDIVIQGNTDQYFSRKYENLEELPEQEQKRIKWNQSLIDEEDRAYLLNLPFSYEFYMSGSLVRLFHASNTANNKVVLNINDIQTKYEMFLPSEYTPSNKVADVIIYGHIHHPYMDKIYNKTLINVGSVGNSFDVVRSTQKD
;
A
#
# COMPACT_ATOMS: atom_id res chain seq x y z
N MET A 1 1.57 13.55 18.56
CA MET A 1 1.23 13.38 17.13
C MET A 1 0.54 12.04 16.95
N LYS A 2 -0.64 12.03 16.31
CA LYS A 2 -1.42 10.83 15.97
C LYS A 2 -1.49 10.71 14.45
N ILE A 3 -1.15 9.56 13.89
CA ILE A 3 -1.11 9.33 12.44
C ILE A 3 -2.07 8.20 12.08
N ALA A 4 -2.92 8.41 11.08
CA ALA A 4 -3.65 7.34 10.42
C ALA A 4 -2.85 6.82 9.23
N ILE A 5 -2.71 5.52 9.12
CA ILE A 5 -2.04 4.87 8.00
C ILE A 5 -3.03 3.89 7.35
N ILE A 6 -3.29 4.06 6.07
CA ILE A 6 -4.20 3.27 5.27
C ILE A 6 -3.48 2.66 4.07
N SER A 7 -3.99 1.59 3.50
CA SER A 7 -3.41 0.89 2.36
C SER A 7 -4.45 0.13 1.56
N ASP A 8 -4.12 -0.22 0.33
CA ASP A 8 -4.85 -1.21 -0.46
C ASP A 8 -6.33 -0.85 -0.64
N ILE A 9 -6.55 0.32 -1.24
CA ILE A 9 -7.87 0.92 -1.46
C ILE A 9 -8.60 0.21 -2.60
N HIS A 10 -7.85 -0.14 -3.66
CA HIS A 10 -8.33 -0.92 -4.80
C HIS A 10 -9.61 -0.40 -5.45
N GLY A 11 -9.74 0.91 -5.64
CA GLY A 11 -10.90 1.50 -6.30
C GLY A 11 -12.22 1.34 -5.53
N ASN A 12 -12.18 0.96 -4.25
CA ASN A 12 -13.37 0.81 -3.41
C ASN A 12 -13.70 2.14 -2.72
N LEU A 13 -14.43 2.99 -3.43
CA LEU A 13 -14.76 4.34 -3.00
C LEU A 13 -15.57 4.37 -1.70
N GLU A 14 -16.52 3.44 -1.54
CA GLU A 14 -17.39 3.45 -0.36
C GLU A 14 -16.63 3.05 0.91
N ALA A 15 -15.75 2.07 0.82
CA ALA A 15 -14.86 1.71 1.94
C ALA A 15 -13.91 2.87 2.28
N LEU A 16 -13.37 3.56 1.26
CA LEU A 16 -12.49 4.71 1.45
C LEU A 16 -13.21 5.88 2.14
N LYS A 17 -14.42 6.22 1.71
CA LYS A 17 -15.24 7.26 2.36
C LYS A 17 -15.51 6.92 3.83
N ALA A 18 -15.95 5.69 4.10
CA ALA A 18 -16.22 5.24 5.47
C ALA A 18 -14.95 5.33 6.35
N THR A 19 -13.79 4.97 5.78
CA THR A 19 -12.49 5.07 6.46
C THR A 19 -12.16 6.53 6.80
N PHE A 20 -12.33 7.47 5.87
CA PHE A 20 -12.08 8.89 6.15
C PHE A 20 -13.05 9.49 7.18
N GLU A 21 -14.31 9.05 7.19
CA GLU A 21 -15.25 9.45 8.24
C GLU A 21 -14.83 8.95 9.64
N ASP A 22 -14.29 7.73 9.73
CA ASP A 22 -13.76 7.23 11.01
C ASP A 22 -12.47 7.97 11.41
N ILE A 23 -11.55 8.21 10.48
CA ILE A 23 -10.33 8.99 10.70
C ILE A 23 -10.66 10.39 11.23
N LYS A 24 -11.65 11.06 10.66
CA LYS A 24 -12.13 12.38 11.11
C LYS A 24 -12.57 12.37 12.57
N LYS A 25 -13.34 11.34 12.97
CA LYS A 25 -13.78 11.17 14.37
C LYS A 25 -12.61 10.98 15.34
N LYS A 26 -11.51 10.39 14.86
CA LYS A 26 -10.31 10.10 15.67
C LYS A 26 -9.37 11.29 15.84
N GLN A 27 -9.60 12.40 15.14
CA GLN A 27 -8.81 13.62 15.22
C GLN A 27 -7.30 13.36 15.09
N VAL A 28 -6.90 12.84 13.94
CA VAL A 28 -5.49 12.55 13.62
C VAL A 28 -4.79 13.82 13.11
N ASP A 29 -3.48 13.89 13.32
CA ASP A 29 -2.65 15.00 12.87
C ASP A 29 -2.19 14.82 11.40
N LYS A 30 -2.08 13.54 10.94
CA LYS A 30 -1.64 13.21 9.57
C LYS A 30 -2.32 11.94 9.08
N ILE A 31 -2.49 11.85 7.75
CA ILE A 31 -2.99 10.67 7.05
C ILE A 31 -1.96 10.24 6.00
N ILE A 32 -1.59 8.97 6.01
CA ILE A 32 -0.63 8.39 5.07
C ILE A 32 -1.29 7.21 4.34
N CYS A 33 -1.17 7.18 3.01
CA CYS A 33 -1.60 6.04 2.20
C CYS A 33 -0.39 5.26 1.67
N LEU A 34 -0.39 3.95 1.89
CA LEU A 34 0.71 3.07 1.46
C LEU A 34 0.53 2.50 0.04
N GLY A 35 -0.33 3.09 -0.78
CA GLY A 35 -0.51 2.70 -2.17
C GLY A 35 -1.61 1.66 -2.40
N ASP A 36 -1.59 1.09 -3.62
CA ASP A 36 -2.65 0.28 -4.18
C ASP A 36 -4.02 0.99 -4.15
N THR A 37 -4.01 2.20 -4.69
CA THR A 37 -5.19 3.07 -4.78
C THR A 37 -6.18 2.54 -5.81
N ILE A 38 -5.68 1.99 -6.92
CA ILE A 38 -6.47 1.52 -8.06
C ILE A 38 -6.51 -0.01 -8.18
N ALA A 39 -7.15 -0.49 -9.23
CA ALA A 39 -7.43 -1.89 -9.53
C ALA A 39 -8.54 -2.49 -8.66
N LYS A 40 -9.12 -3.60 -9.14
CA LYS A 40 -10.20 -4.41 -8.55
C LYS A 40 -11.57 -3.70 -8.48
N GLY A 41 -11.68 -2.55 -7.80
CA GLY A 41 -12.93 -1.79 -7.70
C GLY A 41 -13.20 -0.88 -8.91
N THR A 42 -14.40 -0.33 -8.96
CA THR A 42 -14.94 0.37 -10.13
C THR A 42 -14.79 1.89 -10.10
N HIS A 43 -14.25 2.47 -9.01
CA HIS A 43 -14.14 3.92 -8.82
C HIS A 43 -12.68 4.38 -8.59
N PRO A 44 -11.70 3.97 -9.44
CA PRO A 44 -10.30 4.31 -9.21
C PRO A 44 -10.05 5.81 -9.28
N LYS A 45 -10.68 6.52 -10.21
CA LYS A 45 -10.49 7.97 -10.41
C LYS A 45 -10.94 8.77 -9.19
N GLU A 46 -12.10 8.45 -8.63
CA GLU A 46 -12.61 9.10 -7.42
C GLU A 46 -11.74 8.77 -6.20
N CYS A 47 -11.23 7.54 -6.11
CA CYS A 47 -10.28 7.16 -5.06
C CYS A 47 -8.98 7.96 -5.17
N ILE A 48 -8.39 8.09 -6.36
CA ILE A 48 -7.20 8.92 -6.58
C ILE A 48 -7.43 10.35 -6.11
N ARG A 49 -8.54 10.99 -6.52
CA ARG A 49 -8.88 12.36 -6.14
C ARG A 49 -8.99 12.50 -4.62
N LEU A 50 -9.70 11.57 -3.99
CA LEU A 50 -9.91 11.63 -2.55
C LEU A 50 -8.61 11.40 -1.76
N ILE A 51 -7.73 10.50 -2.22
CA ILE A 51 -6.39 10.29 -1.66
C ILE A 51 -5.51 11.53 -1.84
N LYS A 52 -5.49 12.14 -3.05
CA LYS A 52 -4.77 13.41 -3.31
C LYS A 52 -5.24 14.54 -2.39
N GLU A 53 -6.53 14.61 -2.09
CA GLU A 53 -7.12 15.66 -1.25
C GLU A 53 -6.87 15.45 0.24
N LYS A 54 -6.93 14.21 0.72
CA LYS A 54 -7.01 13.91 2.17
C LYS A 54 -5.70 13.41 2.78
N CYS A 55 -4.80 12.83 1.98
CA CYS A 55 -3.58 12.25 2.51
C CYS A 55 -2.40 13.23 2.42
N ASP A 56 -1.67 13.37 3.51
CA ASP A 56 -0.45 14.19 3.56
C ASP A 56 0.71 13.53 2.80
N ILE A 57 0.75 12.20 2.78
CA ILE A 57 1.79 11.39 2.15
C ILE A 57 1.12 10.20 1.48
N VAL A 58 1.52 9.94 0.23
CA VAL A 58 1.11 8.76 -0.53
C VAL A 58 2.36 8.10 -1.10
N ILE A 59 2.48 6.79 -0.97
CA ILE A 59 3.54 6.01 -1.59
C ILE A 59 2.96 5.09 -2.67
N GLN A 60 3.81 4.61 -3.58
CA GLN A 60 3.39 3.82 -4.73
C GLN A 60 3.14 2.36 -4.34
N GLY A 61 1.95 1.84 -4.68
CA GLY A 61 1.65 0.42 -4.64
C GLY A 61 2.00 -0.29 -5.96
N ASN A 62 2.03 -1.62 -5.93
CA ASN A 62 2.33 -2.40 -7.13
C ASN A 62 1.23 -2.30 -8.19
N THR A 63 -0.05 -2.20 -7.81
CA THR A 63 -1.14 -2.02 -8.77
C THR A 63 -1.17 -0.61 -9.35
N ASP A 64 -0.80 0.41 -8.57
CA ASP A 64 -0.63 1.79 -9.04
C ASP A 64 0.40 1.86 -10.16
N GLN A 65 1.55 1.23 -9.99
CA GLN A 65 2.59 1.14 -11.01
C GLN A 65 2.15 0.28 -12.19
N TYR A 66 1.65 -0.94 -11.91
CA TYR A 66 1.35 -1.94 -12.94
C TYR A 66 0.28 -1.46 -13.92
N PHE A 67 -0.83 -0.92 -13.45
CA PHE A 67 -1.93 -0.48 -14.31
C PHE A 67 -1.75 0.92 -14.90
N SER A 68 -0.81 1.73 -14.37
CA SER A 68 -0.56 3.09 -14.89
C SER A 68 0.57 3.16 -15.92
N ARG A 69 1.50 2.19 -15.95
CA ARG A 69 2.62 2.20 -16.89
C ARG A 69 2.18 2.05 -18.35
N LYS A 70 3.00 2.54 -19.28
CA LYS A 70 2.85 2.24 -20.71
C LYS A 70 3.38 0.84 -21.00
N TYR A 71 2.71 0.14 -21.89
CA TYR A 71 3.09 -1.18 -22.37
C TYR A 71 3.49 -1.06 -23.84
N GLU A 72 4.74 -1.40 -24.17
CA GLU A 72 5.22 -1.43 -25.57
C GLU A 72 4.68 -2.65 -26.30
N ASN A 73 4.62 -3.80 -25.64
CA ASN A 73 4.21 -5.09 -26.21
C ASN A 73 3.05 -5.67 -25.39
N LEU A 74 1.94 -4.94 -25.30
CA LEU A 74 0.77 -5.38 -24.53
C LEU A 74 0.17 -6.68 -25.10
N GLU A 75 0.28 -6.87 -26.41
CA GLU A 75 -0.22 -8.04 -27.17
C GLU A 75 0.52 -9.34 -26.84
N GLU A 76 1.72 -9.28 -26.30
CA GLU A 76 2.49 -10.46 -25.86
C GLU A 76 1.97 -11.04 -24.54
N LEU A 77 1.18 -10.28 -23.79
CA LEU A 77 0.59 -10.75 -22.53
C LEU A 77 -0.61 -11.67 -22.82
N PRO A 78 -0.97 -12.56 -21.87
CA PRO A 78 -2.20 -13.33 -21.96
C PRO A 78 -3.43 -12.43 -22.18
N GLU A 79 -4.37 -12.85 -23.02
CA GLU A 79 -5.55 -12.06 -23.43
C GLU A 79 -6.34 -11.51 -22.23
N GLN A 80 -6.49 -12.33 -21.19
CA GLN A 80 -7.18 -11.91 -19.96
C GLN A 80 -6.45 -10.75 -19.27
N GLU A 81 -5.13 -10.78 -19.27
CA GLU A 81 -4.33 -9.72 -18.66
C GLU A 81 -4.37 -8.44 -19.51
N GLN A 82 -4.32 -8.55 -20.82
CA GLN A 82 -4.54 -7.40 -21.70
C GLN A 82 -5.88 -6.71 -21.40
N LYS A 83 -6.96 -7.49 -21.23
CA LYS A 83 -8.29 -6.97 -20.88
C LYS A 83 -8.29 -6.26 -19.54
N ARG A 84 -7.62 -6.83 -18.53
CA ARG A 84 -7.48 -6.20 -17.19
C ARG A 84 -6.76 -4.86 -17.26
N ILE A 85 -5.64 -4.81 -17.97
CA ILE A 85 -4.84 -3.60 -18.14
C ILE A 85 -5.66 -2.52 -18.85
N LYS A 86 -6.22 -2.85 -20.03
CA LYS A 86 -7.04 -1.92 -20.82
C LYS A 86 -8.23 -1.38 -20.01
N TRP A 87 -8.91 -2.25 -19.27
CA TRP A 87 -10.04 -1.85 -18.44
C TRP A 87 -9.61 -0.87 -17.34
N ASN A 88 -8.57 -1.19 -16.56
CA ASN A 88 -8.09 -0.29 -15.52
C ASN A 88 -7.64 1.06 -16.11
N GLN A 89 -6.92 1.04 -17.23
CA GLN A 89 -6.46 2.26 -17.91
C GLN A 89 -7.61 3.11 -18.47
N SER A 90 -8.74 2.49 -18.84
CA SER A 90 -9.90 3.22 -19.33
C SER A 90 -10.67 3.98 -18.23
N LEU A 91 -10.44 3.65 -16.97
CA LEU A 91 -11.10 4.27 -15.80
C LEU A 91 -10.38 5.51 -15.26
N ILE A 92 -9.15 5.77 -15.72
CA ILE A 92 -8.31 6.88 -15.26
C ILE A 92 -7.76 7.66 -16.45
N ASP A 93 -7.48 8.94 -16.29
CA ASP A 93 -6.89 9.75 -17.34
C ASP A 93 -5.35 9.80 -17.25
N GLU A 94 -4.72 10.53 -18.18
CA GLU A 94 -3.26 10.64 -18.26
C GLU A 94 -2.67 11.40 -17.06
N GLU A 95 -3.40 12.37 -16.50
CA GLU A 95 -2.98 13.07 -15.29
C GLU A 95 -2.95 12.14 -14.07
N ASP A 96 -4.00 11.32 -13.91
CA ASP A 96 -4.09 10.32 -12.85
C ASP A 96 -2.96 9.29 -12.97
N ARG A 97 -2.69 8.83 -14.21
CA ARG A 97 -1.58 7.89 -14.49
C ARG A 97 -0.22 8.49 -14.16
N ALA A 98 0.03 9.72 -14.61
CA ALA A 98 1.27 10.43 -14.30
C ALA A 98 1.45 10.63 -12.78
N TYR A 99 0.38 10.95 -12.07
CA TYR A 99 0.42 11.05 -10.61
C TYR A 99 0.84 9.73 -9.96
N LEU A 100 0.19 8.62 -10.30
CA LEU A 100 0.47 7.31 -9.70
C LEU A 100 1.90 6.82 -10.01
N LEU A 101 2.41 7.10 -11.21
CA LEU A 101 3.77 6.71 -11.62
C LEU A 101 4.87 7.53 -10.92
N ASN A 102 4.56 8.75 -10.48
CA ASN A 102 5.50 9.64 -9.79
C ASN A 102 5.45 9.52 -8.26
N LEU A 103 4.62 8.64 -7.70
CA LEU A 103 4.59 8.41 -6.26
C LEU A 103 5.93 7.81 -5.78
N PRO A 104 6.43 8.23 -4.61
CA PRO A 104 7.64 7.67 -4.02
C PRO A 104 7.45 6.19 -3.65
N PHE A 105 8.52 5.40 -3.74
CA PHE A 105 8.53 4.00 -3.36
C PHE A 105 8.39 3.80 -1.85
N SER A 106 9.03 4.66 -1.05
CA SER A 106 9.05 4.58 0.41
C SER A 106 9.08 5.96 1.04
N TYR A 107 8.82 6.01 2.33
CA TYR A 107 8.90 7.23 3.13
C TYR A 107 9.46 6.93 4.52
N GLU A 108 10.20 7.88 5.10
CA GLU A 108 10.78 7.77 6.44
C GLU A 108 10.50 9.00 7.28
N PHE A 109 10.31 8.79 8.57
CA PHE A 109 10.26 9.87 9.55
C PHE A 109 10.65 9.38 10.94
N TYR A 110 11.02 10.31 11.81
CA TYR A 110 11.27 10.00 13.20
C TYR A 110 10.03 10.25 14.06
N MET A 111 9.70 9.29 14.92
CA MET A 111 8.63 9.41 15.91
C MET A 111 9.13 8.90 17.25
N SER A 112 9.14 9.79 18.28
CA SER A 112 9.62 9.46 19.62
C SER A 112 11.02 8.82 19.65
N GLY A 113 11.92 9.30 18.78
CA GLY A 113 13.30 8.81 18.67
C GLY A 113 13.50 7.57 17.81
N SER A 114 12.43 6.90 17.38
CA SER A 114 12.49 5.73 16.51
C SER A 114 12.37 6.12 15.03
N LEU A 115 13.20 5.50 14.19
CA LEU A 115 13.09 5.63 12.73
C LEU A 115 11.95 4.72 12.23
N VAL A 116 10.88 5.35 11.75
CA VAL A 116 9.75 4.68 11.12
C VAL A 116 9.94 4.72 9.61
N ARG A 117 9.90 3.57 8.96
CA ARG A 117 9.96 3.43 7.50
C ARG A 117 8.68 2.81 6.97
N LEU A 118 8.17 3.39 5.91
CA LEU A 118 6.95 2.99 5.22
C LEU A 118 7.27 2.56 3.80
N PHE A 119 6.65 1.49 3.34
CA PHE A 119 6.60 1.08 1.93
C PHE A 119 5.32 0.27 1.68
N HIS A 120 5.00 0.03 0.40
CA HIS A 120 3.82 -0.74 0.09
C HIS A 120 3.97 -2.21 0.49
N ALA A 121 5.01 -2.90 0.02
CA ALA A 121 5.22 -4.34 0.25
C ALA A 121 6.52 -4.66 0.99
N SER A 122 7.67 -4.27 0.45
CA SER A 122 8.98 -4.50 1.08
C SER A 122 9.97 -3.37 0.78
N ASN A 123 11.13 -3.41 1.42
CA ASN A 123 12.22 -2.47 1.17
C ASN A 123 12.91 -2.66 -0.20
N THR A 124 12.70 -3.77 -0.88
CA THR A 124 13.38 -4.11 -2.16
C THR A 124 12.45 -4.22 -3.35
N ALA A 125 11.14 -4.42 -3.12
CA ALA A 125 10.16 -4.52 -4.21
C ALA A 125 8.75 -4.19 -3.69
N ASN A 126 7.95 -3.52 -4.52
CA ASN A 126 6.58 -3.14 -4.18
C ASN A 126 5.55 -4.27 -4.33
N ASN A 127 5.99 -5.48 -4.70
CA ASN A 127 5.15 -6.68 -4.88
C ASN A 127 5.68 -7.91 -4.13
N LYS A 128 6.73 -7.77 -3.31
CA LYS A 128 7.27 -8.89 -2.51
C LYS A 128 6.33 -9.21 -1.35
N VAL A 129 5.79 -10.42 -1.35
CA VAL A 129 4.91 -10.90 -0.27
C VAL A 129 5.74 -11.26 0.95
N VAL A 130 5.46 -10.61 2.09
CA VAL A 130 6.02 -10.95 3.41
C VAL A 130 4.86 -11.17 4.37
N LEU A 131 4.68 -12.41 4.81
CA LEU A 131 3.58 -12.86 5.66
C LEU A 131 4.01 -12.94 7.14
N ASN A 132 3.03 -12.95 8.05
CA ASN A 132 3.27 -13.17 9.48
C ASN A 132 3.92 -14.52 9.80
N ILE A 133 3.70 -15.53 8.93
CA ILE A 133 4.26 -16.88 9.06
C ILE A 133 5.68 -17.01 8.53
N ASN A 134 6.22 -16.01 7.82
CA ASN A 134 7.61 -16.05 7.38
C ASN A 134 8.58 -16.11 8.57
N ASP A 135 9.74 -16.66 8.32
CA ASP A 135 10.81 -16.76 9.32
C ASP A 135 11.30 -15.36 9.75
N ILE A 136 11.99 -15.34 10.89
CA ILE A 136 12.48 -14.09 11.50
C ILE A 136 13.47 -13.37 10.58
N GLN A 137 14.32 -14.11 9.85
CA GLN A 137 15.32 -13.52 8.97
C GLN A 137 14.66 -12.74 7.82
N THR A 138 13.69 -13.36 7.14
CA THR A 138 12.90 -12.71 6.07
C THR A 138 12.23 -11.42 6.57
N LYS A 139 11.65 -11.45 7.77
CA LYS A 139 11.04 -10.27 8.37
C LYS A 139 12.06 -9.21 8.80
N TYR A 140 13.22 -9.62 9.30
CA TYR A 140 14.28 -8.69 9.69
C TYR A 140 14.89 -7.94 8.51
N GLU A 141 15.00 -8.59 7.36
CA GLU A 141 15.49 -7.96 6.12
C GLU A 141 14.70 -6.71 5.74
N MET A 142 13.41 -6.64 6.08
CA MET A 142 12.58 -5.45 5.80
C MET A 142 13.06 -4.17 6.51
N PHE A 143 13.80 -4.30 7.61
CA PHE A 143 14.35 -3.15 8.36
C PHE A 143 15.65 -2.60 7.76
N LEU A 144 16.31 -3.38 6.91
CA LEU A 144 17.58 -3.00 6.30
C LEU A 144 17.36 -1.91 5.23
N PRO A 145 18.36 -1.05 4.99
CA PRO A 145 18.31 -0.10 3.89
C PRO A 145 18.43 -0.83 2.54
N SER A 146 17.93 -0.20 1.49
CA SER A 146 18.06 -0.61 0.10
C SER A 146 18.22 0.62 -0.79
N GLU A 147 18.35 0.42 -2.09
CA GLU A 147 18.37 1.50 -3.08
C GLU A 147 17.08 2.34 -3.10
N TYR A 148 15.96 1.79 -2.61
CA TYR A 148 14.64 2.46 -2.56
C TYR A 148 14.35 3.14 -1.23
N THR A 149 15.27 3.10 -0.26
CA THR A 149 15.03 3.71 1.05
C THR A 149 15.63 5.11 1.12
N PRO A 150 14.95 6.09 1.75
CA PRO A 150 15.44 7.47 1.85
C PRO A 150 16.77 7.61 2.59
N SER A 151 17.05 6.71 3.54
CA SER A 151 18.30 6.73 4.29
C SER A 151 18.98 5.37 4.30
N ASN A 152 20.31 5.37 4.51
CA ASN A 152 21.12 4.15 4.66
C ASN A 152 21.15 3.65 6.12
N LYS A 153 20.03 3.80 6.85
CA LYS A 153 19.88 3.39 8.25
C LYS A 153 18.99 2.18 8.38
N VAL A 154 19.24 1.38 9.41
CA VAL A 154 18.33 0.29 9.81
C VAL A 154 17.15 0.91 10.54
N ALA A 155 15.93 0.67 10.07
CA ALA A 155 14.71 1.19 10.69
C ALA A 155 14.41 0.51 12.03
N ASP A 156 13.66 1.18 12.91
CA ASP A 156 13.18 0.64 14.19
C ASP A 156 11.75 0.12 14.07
N VAL A 157 10.96 0.76 13.18
CA VAL A 157 9.57 0.39 12.92
C VAL A 157 9.36 0.33 11.41
N ILE A 158 8.80 -0.78 10.94
CA ILE A 158 8.31 -0.93 9.58
C ILE A 158 6.79 -0.99 9.58
N ILE A 159 6.17 -0.23 8.68
CA ILE A 159 4.73 -0.29 8.43
C ILE A 159 4.50 -0.48 6.92
N TYR A 160 3.70 -1.47 6.55
CA TYR A 160 3.46 -1.85 5.17
C TYR A 160 2.04 -2.41 4.93
N GLY A 161 1.63 -2.57 3.68
CA GLY A 161 0.34 -3.08 3.22
C GLY A 161 0.44 -4.38 2.43
N HIS A 162 -0.07 -4.39 1.19
CA HIS A 162 0.08 -5.40 0.15
C HIS A 162 -0.57 -6.76 0.40
N ILE A 163 -0.39 -7.36 1.57
CA ILE A 163 -0.92 -8.71 1.86
C ILE A 163 -2.37 -8.72 2.34
N HIS A 164 -2.98 -7.55 2.55
CA HIS A 164 -4.36 -7.36 2.98
C HIS A 164 -4.76 -7.98 4.33
N HIS A 165 -3.79 -8.49 5.06
CA HIS A 165 -4.01 -9.14 6.36
C HIS A 165 -3.29 -8.35 7.46
N PRO A 166 -4.02 -7.64 8.34
CA PRO A 166 -3.40 -6.81 9.36
C PRO A 166 -2.76 -7.68 10.45
N TYR A 167 -1.52 -7.34 10.82
CA TYR A 167 -0.85 -7.92 11.97
C TYR A 167 0.26 -7.01 12.50
N MET A 168 0.70 -7.26 13.72
CA MET A 168 1.87 -6.66 14.32
C MET A 168 2.76 -7.74 14.90
N ASP A 169 4.07 -7.62 14.67
CA ASP A 169 5.07 -8.56 15.16
C ASP A 169 6.27 -7.82 15.77
N LYS A 170 6.95 -8.48 16.69
CA LYS A 170 8.21 -8.05 17.29
C LYS A 170 9.36 -8.88 16.76
N ILE A 171 10.26 -8.22 16.03
CA ILE A 171 11.44 -8.84 15.46
C ILE A 171 12.64 -8.31 16.23
N TYR A 172 13.13 -9.09 17.21
CA TYR A 172 14.08 -8.63 18.21
C TYR A 172 13.53 -7.39 18.96
N ASN A 173 14.23 -6.26 18.90
CA ASN A 173 13.81 -4.98 19.50
C ASN A 173 13.04 -4.06 18.54
N LYS A 174 12.70 -4.55 17.34
CA LYS A 174 12.04 -3.79 16.26
C LYS A 174 10.57 -4.16 16.13
N THR A 175 9.78 -3.30 15.49
CA THR A 175 8.35 -3.52 15.30
C THR A 175 8.00 -3.59 13.81
N LEU A 176 7.34 -4.65 13.39
CA LEU A 176 6.79 -4.85 12.05
C LEU A 176 5.27 -4.79 12.11
N ILE A 177 4.66 -3.96 11.25
CA ILE A 177 3.21 -3.76 11.22
C ILE A 177 2.73 -3.88 9.78
N ASN A 178 1.76 -4.76 9.53
CA ASN A 178 0.94 -4.70 8.34
C ASN A 178 -0.40 -4.04 8.67
N VAL A 179 -0.82 -3.06 7.86
CA VAL A 179 -2.05 -2.28 8.13
C VAL A 179 -3.30 -2.90 7.54
N GLY A 180 -3.17 -4.02 6.82
CA GLY A 180 -4.29 -4.64 6.11
C GLY A 180 -4.71 -3.87 4.88
N SER A 181 -5.99 -3.92 4.53
CA SER A 181 -6.56 -3.32 3.34
C SER A 181 -7.88 -2.61 3.64
N VAL A 182 -8.05 -1.42 3.08
CA VAL A 182 -9.33 -0.68 3.12
C VAL A 182 -10.34 -1.31 2.18
N GLY A 183 -9.94 -1.60 0.94
CA GLY A 183 -10.88 -1.95 -0.13
C GLY A 183 -11.06 -3.45 -0.38
N ASN A 184 -10.12 -4.28 0.09
CA ASN A 184 -10.11 -5.72 -0.22
C ASN A 184 -9.50 -6.54 0.94
N SER A 185 -10.02 -6.37 2.13
CA SER A 185 -9.56 -7.09 3.32
C SER A 185 -9.81 -8.59 3.21
N PHE A 186 -8.82 -9.40 3.63
CA PHE A 186 -9.00 -10.84 3.81
C PHE A 186 -9.38 -11.16 5.24
N ASP A 187 -10.54 -11.79 5.43
CA ASP A 187 -10.96 -12.34 6.70
C ASP A 187 -10.51 -13.80 6.82
N VAL A 188 -9.41 -14.04 7.51
CA VAL A 188 -8.85 -15.39 7.71
C VAL A 188 -9.75 -16.25 8.60
N VAL A 189 -10.60 -15.64 9.41
CA VAL A 189 -11.47 -16.37 10.36
C VAL A 189 -12.58 -17.14 9.64
N ARG A 190 -13.03 -16.68 8.47
CA ARG A 190 -14.07 -17.36 7.69
C ARG A 190 -13.61 -18.57 6.89
N SER A 191 -12.30 -18.73 6.68
CA SER A 191 -11.75 -19.86 5.91
C SER A 191 -11.61 -21.16 6.71
N THR A 192 -11.81 -21.13 8.04
CA THR A 192 -11.69 -22.29 8.93
C THR A 192 -13.06 -22.88 9.35
N GLN A 193 -14.17 -22.30 8.89
CA GLN A 193 -15.50 -22.87 9.10
C GLN A 193 -16.11 -23.29 7.75
N LYS A 194 -15.55 -24.34 7.18
CA LYS A 194 -16.23 -25.23 6.22
C LYS A 194 -16.01 -26.65 6.69
N ASP A 195 -16.96 -27.11 7.45
CA ASP A 195 -17.36 -28.51 7.51
C ASP A 195 -18.74 -28.62 6.86
#